data_f3d1d723fb0b6c518689fafcf99afcb8
#
_entry.id   f3d1d723fb0b6c518689fafcf99afcb8
#
_cell.length_a   1.000
_cell.length_b   1.000
_cell.length_c   1.000
_cell.angle_alpha   90.00
_cell.angle_beta   90.00
_cell.angle_gamma   90.00
#
_symmetry.space_group_name_H-M   'P 1'
#
loop_
_entity.id
_entity.type
_entity.pdbx_description
1 polymer ?
#
loop_
_entity_poly.entity_id
_entity_poly.type
_entity_poly.pdbx_seq_one_letter_code
_entity_poly.pdbx_strand_id
1 'polypeptide(L)'
;MRYFEDIELGEVWDLGERPVDENEIMAFAAHYDPMPCHCDAVAAKESYFGSLTASSWHVNAMAMGLLTNIFKAQGLVSLGSPGINSVRWFVPVRPGDVLSGRSTVMAMRASNSRPMGIVTLRTEIFNQVRSKVAQMDGVGMYGRRPAKAGNNLS
;
A
#
# COMPACT_ATOMS: atom_id res chain seq x y z
N MET A 1 -19.08 -9.30 2.72
CA MET A 1 -17.91 -9.10 3.62
C MET A 1 -16.99 -10.28 3.48
N ARG A 2 -15.70 -10.00 3.39
CA ARG A 2 -14.63 -11.00 3.31
C ARG A 2 -13.80 -10.94 4.58
N TYR A 3 -13.69 -12.07 5.26
CA TYR A 3 -13.02 -12.22 6.56
C TYR A 3 -11.65 -12.87 6.42
N PHE A 4 -10.91 -12.94 7.52
CA PHE A 4 -9.59 -13.59 7.55
C PHE A 4 -9.62 -15.02 6.98
N GLU A 5 -10.64 -15.78 7.27
CA GLU A 5 -10.80 -17.17 6.80
C GLU A 5 -11.03 -17.30 5.28
N ASP A 6 -11.33 -16.18 4.61
CA ASP A 6 -11.55 -16.14 3.15
C ASP A 6 -10.30 -15.71 2.38
N ILE A 7 -9.21 -15.37 3.09
CA ILE A 7 -7.92 -15.00 2.50
C ILE A 7 -7.08 -16.26 2.38
N GLU A 8 -6.37 -16.41 1.27
CA GLU A 8 -5.52 -17.58 1.02
C GLU A 8 -4.04 -17.22 0.99
N LEU A 9 -3.20 -18.11 1.54
CA LEU A 9 -1.74 -17.96 1.46
C LEU A 9 -1.31 -18.02 -0.02
N GLY A 10 -0.48 -17.07 -0.43
CA GLY A 10 -0.02 -16.95 -1.82
C GLY A 10 -1.02 -16.25 -2.76
N GLU A 11 -2.19 -15.86 -2.28
CA GLU A 11 -3.15 -15.07 -3.06
C GLU A 11 -2.50 -13.76 -3.53
N VAL A 12 -2.76 -13.37 -4.77
CA VAL A 12 -2.24 -12.15 -5.38
C VAL A 12 -3.40 -11.22 -5.70
N TRP A 13 -3.29 -9.97 -5.28
CA TRP A 13 -4.25 -8.91 -5.55
C TRP A 13 -3.65 -7.92 -6.54
N ASP A 14 -4.27 -7.76 -7.70
CA ASP A 14 -3.95 -6.68 -8.63
C ASP A 14 -4.52 -5.38 -8.07
N LEU A 15 -3.67 -4.38 -7.87
CA LEU A 15 -4.03 -3.10 -7.27
C LEU A 15 -4.51 -2.07 -8.30
N GLY A 16 -4.44 -2.39 -9.59
CA GLY A 16 -4.74 -1.46 -10.67
C GLY A 16 -3.65 -0.41 -10.85
N GLU A 17 -4.02 0.72 -11.44
CA GLU A 17 -3.11 1.77 -11.85
C GLU A 17 -3.49 3.13 -11.26
N ARG A 18 -2.47 4.00 -11.13
CA ARG A 18 -2.62 5.39 -10.70
C ARG A 18 -1.63 6.28 -11.43
N PRO A 19 -2.08 7.34 -12.12
CA PRO A 19 -1.21 8.37 -12.66
C PRO A 19 -0.61 9.22 -11.53
N VAL A 20 0.59 9.74 -11.76
CA VAL A 20 1.31 10.61 -10.83
C VAL A 20 1.21 12.05 -11.29
N ASP A 21 0.56 12.88 -10.48
CA ASP A 21 0.32 14.28 -10.76
C ASP A 21 1.39 15.17 -10.11
N GLU A 22 1.92 16.14 -10.88
CA GLU A 22 2.96 17.06 -10.43
C GLU A 22 2.52 17.93 -9.24
N ASN A 23 1.29 18.44 -9.29
CA ASN A 23 0.77 19.30 -8.22
C ASN A 23 0.57 18.49 -6.94
N GLU A 24 0.17 17.24 -7.05
CA GLU A 24 0.04 16.34 -5.90
C GLU A 24 1.42 16.05 -5.27
N ILE A 25 2.46 15.83 -6.08
CA ILE A 25 3.84 15.67 -5.58
C ILE A 25 4.24 16.88 -4.74
N MET A 26 4.10 18.08 -5.28
CA MET A 26 4.50 19.32 -4.59
C MET A 26 3.64 19.60 -3.36
N ALA A 27 2.34 19.38 -3.42
CA ALA A 27 1.43 19.59 -2.31
C ALA A 27 1.71 18.64 -1.14
N PHE A 28 1.94 17.35 -1.42
CA PHE A 28 2.34 16.38 -0.40
C PHE A 28 3.67 16.79 0.24
N ALA A 29 4.66 17.10 -0.57
CA ALA A 29 5.99 17.44 -0.09
C ALA A 29 5.99 18.72 0.77
N ALA A 30 5.24 19.74 0.38
CA ALA A 30 5.13 20.97 1.15
C ALA A 30 4.66 20.74 2.59
N HIS A 31 3.84 19.72 2.82
CA HIS A 31 3.34 19.39 4.14
C HIS A 31 4.20 18.40 4.94
N TYR A 32 4.82 17.44 4.26
CA TYR A 32 5.39 16.26 4.94
C TYR A 32 6.87 16.01 4.67
N ASP A 33 7.40 16.53 3.56
CA ASP A 33 8.81 16.31 3.16
C ASP A 33 9.28 17.47 2.27
N PRO A 34 9.47 18.69 2.83
CA PRO A 34 9.68 19.90 2.08
C PRO A 34 11.12 20.04 1.53
N MET A 35 11.65 18.96 0.98
CA MET A 35 12.94 18.99 0.28
C MET A 35 12.79 19.66 -1.08
N PRO A 36 13.77 20.49 -1.52
CA PRO A 36 13.69 21.21 -2.81
C PRO A 36 13.40 20.30 -4.01
N CYS A 37 13.97 19.11 -4.04
CA CYS A 37 13.76 18.14 -5.12
C CYS A 37 12.31 17.60 -5.21
N HIS A 38 11.47 17.84 -4.20
CA HIS A 38 10.08 17.43 -4.14
C HIS A 38 9.09 18.61 -4.22
N CYS A 39 9.57 19.84 -3.93
CA CYS A 39 8.72 21.03 -3.82
C CYS A 39 8.88 22.02 -4.97
N ASP A 40 10.03 22.03 -5.65
CA ASP A 40 10.38 23.05 -6.61
C ASP A 40 11.00 22.40 -7.86
N ALA A 41 10.28 22.48 -8.98
CA ALA A 41 10.73 21.90 -10.25
C ALA A 41 12.01 22.54 -10.79
N VAL A 42 12.29 23.81 -10.46
CA VAL A 42 13.52 24.51 -10.88
C VAL A 42 14.69 24.04 -10.02
N ALA A 43 14.55 24.07 -8.70
CA ALA A 43 15.58 23.59 -7.77
C ALA A 43 15.86 22.10 -7.94
N ALA A 44 14.85 21.30 -8.30
CA ALA A 44 15.01 19.88 -8.53
C ALA A 44 15.96 19.53 -9.69
N LYS A 45 16.10 20.42 -10.69
CA LYS A 45 17.05 20.23 -11.79
C LYS A 45 18.51 20.19 -11.32
N GLU A 46 18.82 20.93 -10.27
CA GLU A 46 20.16 20.98 -9.65
C GLU A 46 20.37 19.87 -8.62
N SER A 47 19.33 19.08 -8.33
CA SER A 47 19.41 17.96 -7.38
C SER A 47 20.06 16.73 -8.00
N TYR A 48 20.44 15.78 -7.14
CA TYR A 48 20.91 14.45 -7.56
C TYR A 48 19.97 13.77 -8.58
N PHE A 49 18.67 14.02 -8.48
CA PHE A 49 17.65 13.41 -9.35
C PHE A 49 17.50 14.10 -10.71
N GLY A 50 18.01 15.32 -10.87
CA GLY A 50 17.97 16.09 -12.13
C GLY A 50 16.57 16.56 -12.56
N SER A 51 15.53 16.28 -11.80
CA SER A 51 14.16 16.75 -12.00
C SER A 51 13.32 16.52 -10.76
N LEU A 52 12.08 17.08 -10.76
CA LEU A 52 11.13 16.85 -9.67
C LEU A 52 10.85 15.36 -9.48
N THR A 53 10.86 14.93 -8.23
CA THR A 53 10.53 13.56 -7.83
C THR A 53 9.54 13.55 -6.66
N ALA A 54 8.70 12.54 -6.59
CA ALA A 54 7.85 12.34 -5.43
C ALA A 54 8.68 11.95 -4.20
N SER A 55 8.31 12.48 -3.03
CA SER A 55 8.80 11.94 -1.76
C SER A 55 8.58 10.44 -1.68
N SER A 56 9.52 9.71 -1.11
CA SER A 56 9.37 8.28 -0.88
C SER A 56 8.13 7.95 -0.04
N TRP A 57 7.79 8.82 0.91
CA TRP A 57 6.57 8.69 1.71
C TRP A 57 5.30 8.95 0.91
N HIS A 58 5.36 9.85 -0.09
CA HIS A 58 4.25 10.03 -1.02
C HIS A 58 4.04 8.78 -1.89
N VAL A 59 5.11 8.13 -2.32
CA VAL A 59 5.01 6.84 -3.04
C VAL A 59 4.30 5.79 -2.17
N ASN A 60 4.64 5.71 -0.89
CA ASN A 60 3.95 4.82 0.04
C ASN A 60 2.47 5.18 0.23
N ALA A 61 2.16 6.48 0.30
CA ALA A 61 0.77 6.95 0.42
C ALA A 61 -0.05 6.58 -0.83
N MET A 62 0.51 6.75 -2.03
CA MET A 62 -0.13 6.34 -3.28
C MET A 62 -0.35 4.82 -3.33
N ALA A 63 0.65 4.04 -2.93
CA ALA A 63 0.54 2.58 -2.82
C ALA A 63 -0.55 2.14 -1.84
N MET A 64 -0.64 2.81 -0.69
CA MET A 64 -1.71 2.56 0.29
C MET A 64 -3.09 2.88 -0.29
N GLY A 65 -3.22 3.96 -1.07
CA GLY A 65 -4.47 4.29 -1.77
C GLY A 65 -4.92 3.16 -2.71
N LEU A 66 -4.01 2.63 -3.53
CA LEU A 66 -4.28 1.48 -4.40
C LEU A 66 -4.71 0.25 -3.60
N LEU A 67 -3.97 -0.09 -2.54
CA LEU A 67 -4.27 -1.24 -1.69
C LEU A 67 -5.63 -1.12 -0.99
N THR A 68 -5.93 0.07 -0.46
CA THR A 68 -7.20 0.34 0.23
C THR A 68 -8.39 0.24 -0.73
N ASN A 69 -8.24 0.64 -1.98
CA ASN A 69 -9.28 0.46 -2.99
C ASN A 69 -9.63 -1.02 -3.19
N ILE A 70 -8.63 -1.90 -3.21
CA ILE A 70 -8.85 -3.35 -3.30
C ILE A 70 -9.51 -3.89 -2.03
N PHE A 71 -9.12 -3.43 -0.83
CA PHE A 71 -9.79 -3.82 0.40
C PHE A 71 -11.28 -3.49 0.37
N LYS A 72 -11.63 -2.29 -0.12
CA LYS A 72 -13.03 -1.86 -0.28
C LYS A 72 -13.76 -2.69 -1.34
N ALA A 73 -13.15 -2.87 -2.50
CA ALA A 73 -13.75 -3.63 -3.61
C ALA A 73 -14.04 -5.09 -3.23
N GLN A 74 -13.15 -5.71 -2.47
CA GLN A 74 -13.31 -7.08 -1.98
C GLN A 74 -14.17 -7.19 -0.72
N GLY A 75 -14.56 -6.08 -0.10
CA GLY A 75 -15.31 -6.08 1.15
C GLY A 75 -14.52 -6.68 2.33
N LEU A 76 -13.19 -6.53 2.33
CA LEU A 76 -12.31 -7.04 3.39
C LEU A 76 -12.60 -6.35 4.72
N VAL A 77 -12.75 -7.14 5.78
CA VAL A 77 -12.90 -6.65 7.15
C VAL A 77 -11.51 -6.34 7.72
N SER A 78 -10.93 -5.22 7.26
CA SER A 78 -9.64 -4.74 7.75
C SER A 78 -9.80 -3.98 9.07
N LEU A 79 -8.97 -4.31 10.05
CA LEU A 79 -8.97 -3.72 11.39
C LEU A 79 -7.78 -2.76 11.60
N GLY A 80 -6.97 -2.56 10.56
CA GLY A 80 -5.77 -1.73 10.61
C GLY A 80 -4.47 -2.54 10.55
N SER A 81 -3.36 -1.85 10.81
CA SER A 81 -2.02 -2.43 10.74
C SER A 81 -1.22 -2.07 11.99
N PRO A 82 -0.54 -3.03 12.61
CA PRO A 82 0.39 -2.75 13.72
C PRO A 82 1.74 -2.22 13.22
N GLY A 83 2.04 -2.34 11.91
CA GLY A 83 3.31 -1.87 11.38
C GLY A 83 3.68 -2.45 10.03
N ILE A 84 4.83 -2.01 9.57
CA ILE A 84 5.47 -2.44 8.33
C ILE A 84 6.83 -3.05 8.70
N ASN A 85 7.10 -4.26 8.22
CA ASN A 85 8.35 -4.96 8.52
C ASN A 85 9.52 -4.41 7.71
N SER A 86 9.27 -4.04 6.44
CA SER A 86 10.29 -3.44 5.57
C SER A 86 9.66 -2.56 4.50
N VAL A 87 10.39 -1.51 4.12
CA VAL A 87 10.11 -0.66 2.97
C VAL A 87 11.40 -0.49 2.20
N ARG A 88 11.34 -0.61 0.88
CA ARG A 88 12.45 -0.29 -0.03
C ARG A 88 11.95 0.48 -1.23
N TRP A 89 12.73 1.47 -1.65
CA TRP A 89 12.53 2.26 -2.87
C TRP A 89 13.68 1.99 -3.83
N PHE A 90 13.40 1.77 -5.10
CA PHE A 90 14.38 1.31 -6.09
C PHE A 90 14.66 2.36 -7.16
N VAL A 91 13.62 3.03 -7.67
CA VAL A 91 13.73 4.08 -8.66
C VAL A 91 12.88 5.28 -8.27
N PRO A 92 13.30 6.52 -8.59
CA PRO A 92 12.52 7.72 -8.32
C PRO A 92 11.21 7.71 -9.11
N VAL A 93 10.15 8.24 -8.50
CA VAL A 93 8.85 8.48 -9.15
C VAL A 93 8.80 9.92 -9.60
N ARG A 94 8.38 10.16 -10.83
CA ARG A 94 8.35 11.47 -11.47
C ARG A 94 6.95 11.85 -11.91
N PRO A 95 6.67 13.16 -12.10
CA PRO A 95 5.42 13.59 -12.71
C PRO A 95 5.18 12.90 -14.06
N GLY A 96 3.95 12.44 -14.28
CA GLY A 96 3.57 11.74 -15.51
C GLY A 96 3.83 10.23 -15.49
N ASP A 97 4.50 9.69 -14.48
CA ASP A 97 4.56 8.24 -14.29
C ASP A 97 3.16 7.67 -14.06
N VAL A 98 2.98 6.41 -14.42
CA VAL A 98 1.78 5.62 -14.08
C VAL A 98 2.22 4.47 -13.20
N LEU A 99 1.80 4.51 -11.95
CA LEU A 99 2.10 3.45 -11.00
C LEU A 99 1.07 2.35 -11.09
N SER A 100 1.53 1.11 -11.11
CA SER A 100 0.71 -0.09 -10.96
C SER A 100 1.24 -0.93 -9.80
N GLY A 101 0.42 -1.81 -9.26
CA GLY A 101 0.85 -2.59 -8.12
C GLY A 101 0.21 -3.95 -8.01
N ARG A 102 0.84 -4.79 -7.21
CA ARG A 102 0.28 -6.06 -6.75
C ARG A 102 0.62 -6.28 -5.29
N SER A 103 -0.26 -6.95 -4.58
CA SER A 103 0.00 -7.44 -3.23
C SER A 103 -0.12 -8.95 -3.17
N THR A 104 0.85 -9.60 -2.54
CA THR A 104 0.87 -11.05 -2.35
C THR A 104 0.76 -11.37 -0.88
N VAL A 105 -0.09 -12.33 -0.53
CA VAL A 105 -0.24 -12.85 0.83
C VAL A 105 0.94 -13.76 1.14
N MET A 106 1.87 -13.29 1.98
CA MET A 106 3.12 -13.97 2.29
C MET A 106 3.06 -14.87 3.51
N ALA A 107 2.25 -14.49 4.50
CA ALA A 107 2.09 -15.25 5.73
C ALA A 107 0.73 -14.95 6.36
N MET A 108 0.19 -15.92 7.08
CA MET A 108 -1.10 -15.80 7.77
C MET A 108 -1.04 -16.52 9.10
N ARG A 109 -1.66 -15.93 10.12
CA ARG A 109 -1.88 -16.60 11.41
C ARG A 109 -3.12 -16.05 12.10
N ALA A 110 -3.90 -16.93 12.71
CA ALA A 110 -4.99 -16.52 13.60
C ALA A 110 -4.41 -15.97 14.92
N SER A 111 -5.07 -14.97 15.50
CA SER A 111 -4.78 -14.54 16.87
C SER A 111 -5.37 -15.54 17.87
N ASN A 112 -4.60 -15.86 18.92
CA ASN A 112 -5.07 -16.72 20.01
C ASN A 112 -5.90 -15.97 21.05
N SER A 113 -5.82 -14.64 21.08
CA SER A 113 -6.42 -13.80 22.14
C SER A 113 -7.51 -12.85 21.64
N ARG A 114 -7.66 -12.67 20.33
CA ARG A 114 -8.61 -11.72 19.73
C ARG A 114 -9.31 -12.32 18.51
N PRO A 115 -10.55 -11.90 18.20
CA PRO A 115 -11.29 -12.40 17.05
C PRO A 115 -10.78 -11.81 15.73
N MET A 116 -9.47 -11.94 15.47
CA MET A 116 -8.81 -11.45 14.26
C MET A 116 -7.74 -12.43 13.79
N GLY A 117 -7.36 -12.28 12.53
CA GLY A 117 -6.18 -12.88 11.94
C GLY A 117 -5.16 -11.82 11.56
N ILE A 118 -3.92 -12.23 11.45
CA ILE A 118 -2.79 -11.39 11.05
C ILE A 118 -2.28 -11.93 9.72
N VAL A 119 -2.13 -11.01 8.75
CA VAL A 119 -1.66 -11.33 7.40
C VAL A 119 -0.48 -10.43 7.08
N THR A 120 0.59 -11.00 6.57
CA THR A 120 1.71 -10.26 5.99
C THR A 120 1.50 -10.17 4.49
N LEU A 121 1.46 -8.93 3.99
CA LEU A 121 1.33 -8.62 2.56
C LEU A 121 2.65 -8.07 2.04
N ARG A 122 3.14 -8.62 0.93
CA ARG A 122 4.16 -7.97 0.11
C ARG A 122 3.48 -7.17 -0.98
N THR A 123 3.60 -5.86 -0.90
CA THR A 123 3.10 -4.93 -1.92
C THR A 123 4.27 -4.45 -2.76
N GLU A 124 4.19 -4.67 -4.06
CA GLU A 124 5.18 -4.26 -5.05
C GLU A 124 4.55 -3.23 -5.99
N ILE A 125 5.23 -2.11 -6.19
CA ILE A 125 4.80 -1.01 -7.06
C ILE A 125 5.77 -0.91 -8.23
N PHE A 126 5.21 -0.72 -9.42
CA PHE A 126 5.94 -0.61 -10.68
C PHE A 126 5.53 0.67 -11.41
N ASN A 127 6.41 1.21 -12.23
CA ASN A 127 6.08 2.28 -13.17
C ASN A 127 5.61 1.70 -14.53
N GLN A 128 5.29 2.59 -15.48
CA GLN A 128 4.78 2.24 -16.81
C GLN A 128 5.75 1.42 -17.67
N VAL A 129 7.05 1.46 -17.38
CA VAL A 129 8.07 0.63 -18.06
C VAL A 129 8.42 -0.63 -17.27
N ARG A 130 7.58 -0.99 -16.29
CA ARG A 130 7.71 -2.16 -15.43
C ARG A 130 8.95 -2.20 -14.54
N SER A 131 9.59 -1.07 -14.30
CA SER A 131 10.62 -0.97 -13.27
C SER A 131 9.97 -1.00 -11.90
N LYS A 132 10.52 -1.81 -10.99
CA LYS A 132 10.07 -1.83 -9.59
C LYS A 132 10.43 -0.50 -8.94
N VAL A 133 9.43 0.23 -8.47
CA VAL A 133 9.55 1.52 -7.79
C VAL A 133 9.72 1.34 -6.29
N ALA A 134 8.86 0.52 -5.70
CA ALA A 134 8.85 0.28 -4.27
C ALA A 134 8.40 -1.13 -3.93
N GLN A 135 8.80 -1.60 -2.75
CA GLN A 135 8.30 -2.82 -2.13
C GLN A 135 8.09 -2.59 -0.65
N MET A 136 6.94 -3.02 -0.14
CA MET A 136 6.59 -2.96 1.27
C MET A 136 6.14 -4.33 1.75
N ASP A 137 6.68 -4.78 2.88
CA ASP A 137 6.19 -5.96 3.60
C ASP A 137 5.42 -5.45 4.81
N GLY A 138 4.10 -5.33 4.67
CA GLY A 138 3.20 -4.79 5.67
C GLY A 138 2.44 -5.88 6.43
N VAL A 139 2.12 -5.61 7.68
CA VAL A 139 1.32 -6.51 8.52
C VAL A 139 -0.08 -5.93 8.67
N GLY A 140 -1.12 -6.66 8.28
CA GLY A 140 -2.51 -6.27 8.43
C GLY A 140 -3.24 -7.15 9.45
N MET A 141 -4.20 -6.54 10.13
CA MET A 141 -5.15 -7.23 11.01
C MET A 141 -6.51 -7.32 10.31
N TYR A 142 -7.09 -8.50 10.27
CA TYR A 142 -8.36 -8.77 9.59
C TYR A 142 -9.33 -9.45 10.54
N GLY A 143 -10.60 -9.00 10.52
CA GLY A 143 -11.65 -9.59 11.34
C GLY A 143 -11.90 -11.05 10.98
N ARG A 144 -12.12 -11.88 11.99
CA ARG A 144 -12.59 -13.25 11.81
C ARG A 144 -14.10 -13.29 11.68
N ARG A 145 -14.58 -14.29 10.98
CA ARG A 145 -16.01 -14.53 10.83
C ARG A 145 -16.65 -14.73 12.22
N PRO A 146 -17.75 -14.00 12.54
CA PRO A 146 -18.46 -14.22 13.79
C PRO A 146 -18.88 -15.68 13.92
N ALA A 147 -18.75 -16.26 15.11
CA ALA A 147 -19.33 -17.57 15.39
C ALA A 147 -20.84 -17.50 15.09
N LYS A 148 -21.38 -18.53 14.41
CA LYS A 148 -22.83 -18.64 14.26
C LYS A 148 -23.44 -18.62 15.66
N ALA A 149 -24.36 -17.69 15.91
CA ALA A 149 -25.17 -17.74 17.12
C ALA A 149 -25.83 -19.13 17.17
N GLY A 150 -25.45 -19.93 18.16
CA GLY A 150 -26.09 -21.24 18.35
C GLY A 150 -27.59 -21.02 18.52
N ASN A 151 -28.38 -21.63 17.65
CA ASN A 151 -29.82 -21.79 17.91
C ASN A 151 -29.96 -22.66 19.16
N ASN A 152 -29.94 -22.01 20.31
CA ASN A 152 -30.50 -22.63 21.50
C ASN A 152 -32.03 -22.59 21.36
N LEU A 153 -32.58 -23.51 20.57
CA LEU A 153 -33.97 -23.92 20.67
C LEU A 153 -33.97 -25.14 21.57
N SER A 154 -34.19 -24.89 22.83
CA SER A 154 -34.70 -25.89 23.80
C SER A 154 -36.16 -25.69 23.97
#